data_86f886c7018784c017e8a474e95c5286
#
_entry.id   86f886c7018784c017e8a474e95c5286
#
_cell.length_a   1.000
_cell.length_b   1.000
_cell.length_c   1.000
_cell.angle_alpha   90.00
_cell.angle_beta   90.00
_cell.angle_gamma   90.00
#
_symmetry.space_group_name_H-M   'P 1'
#
loop_
_entity.id
_entity.type
_entity.pdbx_description
1 polymer ?
#
loop_
_entity_poly.entity_id
_entity_poly.type
_entity_poly.pdbx_seq_one_letter_code
_entity_poly.pdbx_strand_id
1 'polypeptide(L)'
;MLGADGVEYTVSGSLLEKYSAATAPQKADLGQPLGAEKTNPDGKYQWFVGGVIIQKDGNPPYIVWGEIRNKWNVLGGSQGALGYPTSDEIDIDGVKVSAFENGTITFDDGIVTVR
;
A
#
# COMPACT_ATOMS: atom_id res chain seq x y z
N MET A 1 -1.67 -7.96 -16.00
CA MET A 1 -2.88 -8.09 -15.13
C MET A 1 -3.93 -7.10 -15.61
N LEU A 2 -5.17 -7.54 -15.77
CA LEU A 2 -6.25 -6.68 -16.25
C LEU A 2 -6.58 -5.60 -15.19
N GLY A 3 -6.50 -4.33 -15.58
CA GLY A 3 -6.82 -3.22 -14.71
C GLY A 3 -8.31 -3.00 -14.52
N ALA A 4 -8.66 -2.18 -13.53
CA ALA A 4 -10.06 -1.82 -13.24
C ALA A 4 -10.73 -1.06 -14.39
N ASP A 5 -9.93 -0.40 -15.24
CA ASP A 5 -10.38 0.32 -16.43
C ASP A 5 -10.44 -0.54 -17.70
N GLY A 6 -10.16 -1.84 -17.60
CA GLY A 6 -10.13 -2.76 -18.72
C GLY A 6 -8.83 -2.77 -19.51
N VAL A 7 -7.83 -2.00 -19.09
CA VAL A 7 -6.51 -1.95 -19.72
C VAL A 7 -5.58 -2.96 -19.03
N GLU A 8 -4.75 -3.65 -19.82
CA GLU A 8 -3.74 -4.55 -19.28
C GLU A 8 -2.57 -3.74 -18.72
N TYR A 9 -2.19 -4.02 -17.48
CA TYR A 9 -1.01 -3.41 -16.84
C TYR A 9 -0.05 -4.50 -16.40
N THR A 10 1.25 -4.24 -16.56
CA THR A 10 2.28 -5.15 -16.08
C THR A 10 2.45 -4.98 -14.58
N VAL A 11 2.41 -6.09 -13.84
CA VAL A 11 2.84 -6.17 -12.44
C VAL A 11 4.04 -7.10 -12.45
N SER A 12 5.20 -6.63 -11.99
CA SER A 12 6.44 -7.37 -12.16
C SER A 12 7.37 -7.23 -10.96
N GLY A 13 8.43 -8.06 -10.94
CA GLY A 13 9.49 -8.01 -9.95
C GLY A 13 8.99 -8.18 -8.51
N SER A 14 9.55 -7.39 -7.60
CA SER A 14 9.21 -7.45 -6.18
C SER A 14 7.77 -7.08 -5.86
N LEU A 15 7.16 -6.20 -6.66
CA LEU A 15 5.74 -5.85 -6.49
C LEU A 15 4.84 -7.04 -6.83
N LEU A 16 5.17 -7.78 -7.91
CA LEU A 16 4.44 -9.00 -8.24
C LEU A 16 4.65 -10.10 -7.19
N GLU A 17 5.86 -10.25 -6.68
CA GLU A 17 6.16 -11.21 -5.61
C GLU A 17 5.31 -10.91 -4.38
N LYS A 18 5.20 -9.65 -4.00
CA LYS A 18 4.36 -9.23 -2.86
C LYS A 18 2.89 -9.52 -3.11
N TYR A 19 2.38 -9.19 -4.31
CA TYR A 19 1.01 -9.51 -4.69
C TYR A 19 0.76 -11.02 -4.63
N SER A 20 1.66 -11.81 -5.19
CA SER A 20 1.52 -13.27 -5.28
C SER A 20 1.57 -13.95 -3.91
N ALA A 21 2.29 -13.38 -2.96
CA ALA A 21 2.40 -13.91 -1.60
C ALA A 21 1.16 -13.58 -0.74
N ALA A 22 0.31 -12.67 -1.17
CA ALA A 22 -0.91 -12.31 -0.45
C ALA A 22 -1.89 -13.48 -0.44
N THR A 23 -2.72 -13.54 0.60
CA THR A 23 -3.79 -14.55 0.69
C THR A 23 -4.88 -14.28 -0.34
N ALA A 24 -5.73 -15.27 -0.60
CA ALA A 24 -6.85 -15.08 -1.53
C ALA A 24 -7.78 -13.93 -1.11
N PRO A 25 -8.20 -13.81 0.18
CA PRO A 25 -8.97 -12.65 0.63
C PRO A 25 -8.22 -11.32 0.44
N GLN A 26 -6.92 -11.28 0.71
CA GLN A 26 -6.10 -10.07 0.51
C GLN A 26 -6.03 -9.68 -0.97
N LYS A 27 -5.86 -10.64 -1.88
CA LYS A 27 -5.88 -10.37 -3.32
C LYS A 27 -7.23 -9.82 -3.76
N ALA A 28 -8.31 -10.37 -3.24
CA ALA A 28 -9.66 -9.90 -3.53
C ALA A 28 -9.87 -8.45 -3.05
N ASP A 29 -9.41 -8.14 -1.84
CA ASP A 29 -9.50 -6.79 -1.28
C ASP A 29 -8.63 -5.78 -2.01
N LEU A 30 -7.43 -6.20 -2.42
CA LEU A 30 -6.51 -5.35 -3.19
C LEU A 30 -7.11 -5.04 -4.57
N GLY A 31 -7.71 -6.03 -5.19
CA GLY A 31 -8.38 -5.88 -6.48
C GLY A 31 -7.40 -5.72 -7.64
N GLN A 32 -7.90 -5.10 -8.70
CA GLN A 32 -7.18 -4.90 -9.95
C GLN A 32 -6.27 -3.68 -9.88
N PRO A 33 -5.18 -3.64 -10.67
CA PRO A 33 -4.35 -2.44 -10.74
C PRO A 33 -5.13 -1.25 -11.33
N LEU A 34 -4.85 -0.06 -10.82
CA LEU A 34 -5.40 1.19 -11.33
C LEU A 34 -4.53 1.84 -12.39
N GLY A 35 -3.32 1.34 -12.58
CA GLY A 35 -2.39 1.87 -13.55
C GLY A 35 -1.08 1.09 -13.53
N ALA A 36 -0.12 1.59 -14.30
CA ALA A 36 1.21 1.00 -14.39
C ALA A 36 2.05 1.29 -13.13
N GLU A 37 3.10 0.49 -12.95
CA GLU A 37 4.11 0.75 -11.95
C GLU A 37 4.70 2.15 -12.15
N LYS A 38 4.89 2.86 -11.04
CA LYS A 38 5.50 4.20 -11.02
C LYS A 38 6.75 4.19 -10.16
N THR A 39 7.63 5.15 -10.41
CA THR A 39 8.87 5.28 -9.67
C THR A 39 8.93 6.60 -8.91
N ASN A 40 9.55 6.54 -7.73
CA ASN A 40 10.02 7.68 -6.97
C ASN A 40 11.54 7.78 -7.11
N PRO A 41 12.19 8.87 -6.71
CA PRO A 41 13.66 8.92 -6.70
C PRO A 41 14.31 7.80 -5.88
N ASP A 42 13.62 7.29 -4.86
CA ASP A 42 14.14 6.33 -3.90
C ASP A 42 13.26 5.08 -3.74
N GLY A 43 12.39 4.80 -4.71
CA GLY A 43 11.53 3.62 -4.64
C GLY A 43 10.60 3.47 -5.84
N LYS A 44 9.66 2.54 -5.71
CA LYS A 44 8.66 2.28 -6.75
C LYS A 44 7.34 1.82 -6.12
N TYR A 45 6.25 1.98 -6.85
CA TYR A 45 4.93 1.63 -6.35
C TYR A 45 3.94 1.38 -7.49
N GLN A 46 2.85 0.70 -7.15
CA GLN A 46 1.74 0.50 -8.06
C GLN A 46 0.44 0.55 -7.29
N TRP A 47 -0.51 1.33 -7.81
CA TRP A 47 -1.82 1.50 -7.21
C TRP A 47 -2.75 0.38 -7.63
N PHE A 48 -3.51 -0.12 -6.66
CA PHE A 48 -4.61 -1.07 -6.86
C PHE A 48 -5.89 -0.47 -6.27
N VAL A 49 -7.04 -1.09 -6.58
CA VAL A 49 -8.34 -0.58 -6.12
C VAL A 49 -8.37 -0.43 -4.59
N GLY A 50 -7.93 -1.44 -3.85
CA GLY A 50 -8.00 -1.47 -2.39
C GLY A 50 -6.74 -1.07 -1.65
N GLY A 51 -5.63 -0.81 -2.35
CA GLY A 51 -4.36 -0.48 -1.70
C GLY A 51 -3.28 -0.09 -2.68
N VAL A 52 -2.09 0.13 -2.15
CA VAL A 52 -0.88 0.38 -2.93
C VAL A 52 0.20 -0.58 -2.48
N ILE A 53 0.91 -1.18 -3.44
CA ILE A 53 2.12 -1.95 -3.18
C ILE A 53 3.28 -1.00 -3.43
N ILE A 54 4.13 -0.81 -2.42
CA ILE A 54 5.22 0.18 -2.48
C ILE A 54 6.48 -0.38 -1.85
N GLN A 55 7.62 -0.05 -2.49
CA GLN A 55 8.93 -0.48 -2.05
C GLN A 55 9.90 0.68 -2.07
N LYS A 56 10.54 0.92 -0.93
CA LYS A 56 11.73 1.78 -0.87
C LYS A 56 12.95 0.97 -1.33
N ASP A 57 13.86 1.60 -2.07
CA ASP A 57 15.09 0.95 -2.52
C ASP A 57 15.85 0.33 -1.34
N GLY A 58 16.25 -0.92 -1.47
CA GLY A 58 16.97 -1.65 -0.43
C GLY A 58 16.10 -2.28 0.65
N ASN A 59 14.79 -2.08 0.62
CA ASN A 59 13.84 -2.62 1.59
C ASN A 59 12.83 -3.56 0.93
N PRO A 60 12.14 -4.40 1.71
CA PRO A 60 11.04 -5.21 1.18
C PRO A 60 9.85 -4.33 0.74
N PRO A 61 9.02 -4.80 -0.21
CA PRO A 61 7.77 -4.15 -0.51
C PRO A 61 6.73 -4.38 0.59
N TYR A 62 5.86 -3.39 0.79
CA TYR A 62 4.75 -3.46 1.73
C TYR A 62 3.47 -2.98 1.07
N ILE A 63 2.33 -3.33 1.65
CA ILE A 63 1.01 -2.89 1.17
C ILE A 63 0.42 -1.91 2.17
N VAL A 64 -0.08 -0.77 1.67
CA VAL A 64 -0.86 0.18 2.46
C VAL A 64 -2.30 0.10 1.97
N TRP A 65 -3.24 -0.15 2.89
CA TRP A 65 -4.62 -0.51 2.59
C TRP A 65 -5.62 0.59 2.87
N GLY A 66 -6.66 0.63 2.06
CA GLY A 66 -7.94 1.29 2.33
C GLY A 66 -7.85 2.71 2.88
N GLU A 67 -8.53 2.97 3.99
CA GLU A 67 -8.61 4.29 4.62
C GLU A 67 -7.26 4.79 5.14
N ILE A 68 -6.40 3.87 5.59
CA ILE A 68 -5.04 4.21 6.00
C ILE A 68 -4.25 4.72 4.80
N ARG A 69 -4.35 4.04 3.64
CA ARG A 69 -3.73 4.50 2.40
C ARG A 69 -4.25 5.89 2.00
N ASN A 70 -5.55 6.10 2.09
CA ASN A 70 -6.15 7.37 1.72
C ASN A 70 -5.60 8.52 2.57
N LYS A 71 -5.52 8.32 3.89
CA LYS A 71 -4.95 9.32 4.80
C LYS A 71 -3.47 9.56 4.54
N TRP A 72 -2.70 8.50 4.39
CA TRP A 72 -1.28 8.59 4.07
C TRP A 72 -1.03 9.34 2.76
N ASN A 73 -1.85 9.06 1.74
CA ASN A 73 -1.76 9.74 0.45
C ASN A 73 -2.06 11.24 0.56
N VAL A 74 -3.07 11.62 1.34
CA VAL A 74 -3.40 13.03 1.62
C VAL A 74 -2.22 13.75 2.29
N LEU A 75 -1.45 13.04 3.11
CA LEU A 75 -0.27 13.57 3.80
C LEU A 75 1.00 13.56 2.94
N GLY A 76 0.88 13.27 1.64
CA GLY A 76 2.00 13.30 0.71
C GLY A 76 2.60 11.92 0.36
N GLY A 77 2.05 10.84 0.90
CA GLY A 77 2.54 9.49 0.63
C GLY A 77 3.98 9.30 1.09
N SER A 78 4.74 8.50 0.33
CA SER A 78 6.14 8.19 0.67
C SER A 78 7.08 9.41 0.66
N GLN A 79 6.72 10.45 -0.06
CA GLN A 79 7.48 11.69 -0.16
C GLN A 79 6.99 12.75 0.83
N GLY A 80 5.97 12.43 1.62
CA GLY A 80 5.42 13.30 2.66
C GLY A 80 6.08 13.10 4.02
N ALA A 81 5.47 13.69 5.05
CA ALA A 81 6.02 13.71 6.41
C ALA A 81 6.19 12.31 7.03
N LEU A 82 5.30 11.36 6.71
CA LEU A 82 5.36 10.01 7.28
C LEU A 82 6.38 9.11 6.58
N GLY A 83 6.69 9.36 5.31
CA GLY A 83 7.61 8.54 4.55
C GLY A 83 7.02 7.21 4.10
N TYR A 84 7.89 6.24 3.80
CA TYR A 84 7.50 4.91 3.35
C TYR A 84 6.96 4.06 4.50
N PRO A 85 6.09 3.07 4.20
CA PRO A 85 5.72 2.08 5.21
C PRO A 85 6.95 1.25 5.60
N THR A 86 7.01 0.87 6.87
CA THR A 86 8.09 0.04 7.43
C THR A 86 7.62 -1.36 7.76
N SER A 87 6.33 -1.62 7.59
CA SER A 87 5.74 -2.95 7.79
C SER A 87 4.42 -3.03 7.03
N ASP A 88 3.89 -4.23 6.90
CA ASP A 88 2.51 -4.43 6.47
C ASP A 88 1.55 -4.01 7.59
N GLU A 89 0.29 -3.75 7.22
CA GLU A 89 -0.76 -3.49 8.19
C GLU A 89 -0.94 -4.70 9.12
N ILE A 90 -1.08 -4.43 10.41
CA ILE A 90 -1.39 -5.44 11.41
C ILE A 90 -2.72 -5.10 12.08
N ASP A 91 -3.38 -6.12 12.62
CA ASP A 91 -4.62 -5.97 13.38
C ASP A 91 -4.31 -6.25 14.85
N ILE A 92 -4.56 -5.26 15.70
CA ILE A 92 -4.39 -5.38 17.15
C ILE A 92 -5.75 -5.15 17.78
N ASP A 93 -6.39 -6.23 18.24
CA ASP A 93 -7.71 -6.19 18.89
C ASP A 93 -8.75 -5.43 18.05
N GLY A 94 -8.77 -5.67 16.74
CA GLY A 94 -9.70 -5.03 15.82
C GLY A 94 -9.26 -3.66 15.31
N VAL A 95 -8.14 -3.12 15.80
CA VAL A 95 -7.57 -1.86 15.32
C VAL A 95 -6.54 -2.16 14.22
N LYS A 96 -6.73 -1.57 13.05
CA LYS A 96 -5.76 -1.66 11.95
C LYS A 96 -4.63 -0.69 12.19
N VAL A 97 -3.40 -1.16 12.10
CA VAL A 97 -2.20 -0.34 12.36
C VAL A 97 -1.21 -0.49 11.22
N SER A 98 -0.78 0.63 10.65
CA SER A 98 0.32 0.67 9.69
C SER A 98 1.42 1.58 10.21
N ALA A 99 2.65 1.06 10.22
CA ALA A 99 3.82 1.82 10.64
C ALA A 99 4.54 2.41 9.43
N PHE A 100 5.01 3.63 9.59
CA PHE A 100 5.78 4.38 8.58
C PHE A 100 7.08 4.87 9.19
N GLU A 101 7.97 5.39 8.36
CA GLU A 101 9.30 5.84 8.82
C GLU A 101 9.22 6.86 9.96
N ASN A 102 8.23 7.75 9.92
CA ASN A 102 8.12 8.87 10.86
C ASN A 102 6.79 8.90 11.61
N GLY A 103 6.12 7.78 11.73
CA GLY A 103 4.88 7.72 12.50
C GLY A 103 4.04 6.50 12.18
N THR A 104 2.82 6.51 12.67
CA THR A 104 1.84 5.43 12.45
C THR A 104 0.49 5.99 12.08
N ILE A 105 -0.30 5.21 11.35
CA ILE A 105 -1.71 5.49 11.11
C ILE A 105 -2.51 4.30 11.63
N THR A 106 -3.56 4.58 12.40
CA THR A 106 -4.48 3.56 12.89
C THR A 106 -5.88 3.80 12.33
N PHE A 107 -6.61 2.72 12.14
CA PHE A 107 -8.02 2.76 11.74
C PHE A 107 -8.82 1.92 12.73
N ASP A 108 -9.71 2.56 13.46
CA ASP A 108 -10.51 1.95 14.52
C ASP A 108 -11.94 2.47 14.45
N ASP A 109 -12.89 1.56 14.18
CA ASP A 109 -14.32 1.88 14.15
C ASP A 109 -14.65 3.13 13.30
N GLY A 110 -14.07 3.19 12.11
CA GLY A 110 -14.28 4.28 11.17
C GLY A 110 -13.42 5.52 11.44
N ILE A 111 -12.59 5.53 12.49
CA ILE A 111 -11.76 6.67 12.86
C ILE A 111 -10.31 6.40 12.47
N VAL A 112 -9.75 7.33 11.67
CA VAL A 112 -8.34 7.30 11.25
C VAL A 112 -7.57 8.25 12.15
N THR A 113 -6.52 7.73 12.80
CA THR A 113 -5.66 8.53 13.67
C THR A 113 -4.21 8.45 13.20
N VAL A 114 -3.54 9.60 13.15
CA VAL A 114 -2.12 9.73 12.78
C VAL A 114 -1.33 10.09 14.04
N ARG A 115 -0.23 9.37 14.24
CA ARG A 115 0.62 9.58 15.42
C ARG A 115 2.10 9.65 15.09
#